data_9d1f0ed90ac2ef45a3452f12337ff15e
#
_entry.id   9d1f0ed90ac2ef45a3452f12337ff15e
#
_cell.length_a   1.000
_cell.length_b   1.000
_cell.length_c   1.000
_cell.angle_alpha   90.00
_cell.angle_beta   90.00
_cell.angle_gamma   90.00
#
_symmetry.space_group_name_H-M   'P 1'
#
loop_
_entity.id
_entity.type
_entity.pdbx_description
1 polymer ?
#
loop_
_entity_poly.entity_id
_entity_poly.type
_entity_poly.pdbx_seq_one_letter_code
_entity_poly.pdbx_strand_id
1 'polypeptide(L)'
;QLVYYKYGQTLFNGGLAVWEDDVNQGKGDSFGIESVYEYSNGDWYGKASYTLSKTTRYGFPDVLDGAEFHARFDRRHVLNATVMWKGASIAFTLQGGNWENAAPEKYPMHTFGEYEWTASYFSGVNNYRMPMVLRLDLGYQYRFATKHVHHELNIGIYNVTNHFNPFMLYFDTSTESWRMLALLPILPN
;
A
#
# COMPACT_ATOMS: atom_id res chain seq x y z
N GLN A 1 -16.81 5.06 15.61
CA GLN A 1 -15.72 5.45 16.53
C GLN A 1 -14.43 4.86 15.99
N LEU A 2 -13.48 5.69 15.59
CA LEU A 2 -12.15 5.25 15.19
C LEU A 2 -11.22 5.36 16.38
N VAL A 3 -10.57 4.25 16.72
CA VAL A 3 -9.57 4.20 17.78
C VAL A 3 -8.20 4.19 17.14
N TYR A 4 -7.37 5.16 17.47
CA TYR A 4 -6.02 5.27 16.95
C TYR A 4 -5.02 5.03 18.09
N TYR A 5 -4.09 4.08 17.90
CA TYR A 5 -3.05 3.84 18.88
C TYR A 5 -1.98 4.93 18.81
N LYS A 6 -1.68 5.54 19.94
CA LYS A 6 -0.58 6.48 20.04
C LYS A 6 0.74 5.72 19.89
N TYR A 7 1.45 5.93 18.80
CA TYR A 7 2.83 5.49 18.68
C TYR A 7 3.71 6.40 19.55
N GLY A 8 3.99 6.02 20.74
CA GLY A 8 4.89 6.77 21.57
C GLY A 8 5.02 6.18 22.97
N GLN A 9 6.17 5.57 23.18
CA GLN A 9 6.69 5.24 24.51
C GLN A 9 5.84 4.25 25.31
N THR A 10 6.06 2.98 25.09
CA THR A 10 6.06 2.02 26.19
C THR A 10 7.18 2.42 27.16
N LEU A 11 6.94 3.43 27.96
CA LEU A 11 7.66 3.58 29.19
C LEU A 11 7.24 2.37 30.03
N PHE A 12 8.16 1.43 30.18
CA PHE A 12 8.13 0.42 31.22
C PHE A 12 8.25 1.13 32.57
N ASN A 13 7.25 1.84 32.96
CA ASN A 13 6.98 2.13 34.34
C ASN A 13 6.24 0.91 34.86
N GLY A 14 6.81 0.22 35.84
CA GLY A 14 6.28 -1.01 36.42
C GLY A 14 4.92 -0.89 37.12
N GLY A 15 4.01 -0.10 36.56
CA GLY A 15 2.58 -0.02 36.82
C GLY A 15 1.83 -0.70 35.68
N LEU A 16 0.71 -1.34 35.98
CA LEU A 16 -0.24 -1.85 35.01
C LEU A 16 -0.59 -0.71 34.04
N ALA A 17 -0.05 -0.78 32.80
CA ALA A 17 -0.41 0.16 31.75
C ALA A 17 -1.90 -0.02 31.46
N VAL A 18 -2.69 0.98 31.76
CA VAL A 18 -4.11 1.02 31.41
C VAL A 18 -4.11 1.37 29.92
N TRP A 19 -4.48 0.42 29.08
CA TRP A 19 -4.46 0.57 27.60
C TRP A 19 -5.31 1.76 27.11
N GLU A 20 -6.26 2.21 27.94
CA GLU A 20 -7.12 3.37 27.68
C GLU A 20 -6.32 4.67 27.60
N ASP A 21 -5.21 4.78 28.32
CA ASP A 21 -4.36 5.97 28.32
C ASP A 21 -3.50 6.07 27.04
N ASP A 22 -3.35 4.94 26.33
CA ASP A 22 -2.58 4.86 25.09
C ASP A 22 -3.45 5.00 23.82
N VAL A 23 -4.75 5.26 23.98
CA VAL A 23 -5.70 5.28 22.87
C VAL A 23 -6.31 6.65 22.66
N ASN A 24 -6.05 7.25 21.51
CA ASN A 24 -6.71 8.47 21.05
C ASN A 24 -7.99 8.16 20.27
N GLN A 25 -9.06 8.88 20.57
CA GLN A 25 -10.32 8.80 19.85
C GLN A 25 -10.42 9.94 18.84
N GLY A 26 -10.85 9.62 17.63
CA GLY A 26 -11.10 10.58 16.57
C GLY A 26 -12.21 10.12 15.65
N LYS A 27 -12.36 10.83 14.54
CA LYS A 27 -13.37 10.58 13.52
C LYS A 27 -12.69 10.31 12.17
N GLY A 28 -13.44 9.77 11.23
CA GLY A 28 -12.98 9.63 9.88
C GLY A 28 -14.14 9.50 8.93
N ASP A 29 -13.96 10.08 7.75
CA ASP A 29 -14.90 10.05 6.66
C ASP A 29 -14.29 9.28 5.48
N SER A 30 -15.10 8.42 4.87
CA SER A 30 -14.75 7.72 3.66
C SER A 30 -15.91 7.79 2.69
N PHE A 31 -15.67 8.25 1.48
CA PHE A 31 -16.64 8.28 0.42
C PHE A 31 -16.00 7.97 -0.94
N GLY A 32 -16.80 7.47 -1.86
CA GLY A 32 -16.30 7.11 -3.17
C GLY A 32 -17.39 6.60 -4.10
N ILE A 33 -16.96 6.32 -5.32
CA ILE A 33 -17.76 5.70 -6.37
C ILE A 33 -17.01 4.48 -6.85
N GLU A 34 -17.70 3.38 -6.95
CA GLU A 34 -17.20 2.12 -7.51
C GLU A 34 -18.01 1.74 -8.73
N SER A 35 -17.33 1.37 -9.80
CA SER A 35 -17.94 0.87 -11.04
C SER A 35 -17.33 -0.48 -11.37
N VAL A 36 -18.17 -1.45 -11.67
CA VAL A 36 -17.75 -2.78 -12.12
C VAL A 36 -18.43 -3.07 -13.46
N TYR A 37 -17.63 -3.48 -14.42
CA TYR A 37 -18.09 -3.95 -15.72
C TYR A 37 -17.62 -5.38 -15.92
N GLU A 38 -18.53 -6.25 -16.35
CA GLU A 38 -18.24 -7.65 -16.64
C GLU A 38 -18.88 -8.04 -17.97
N TYR A 39 -18.11 -8.74 -18.79
CA TYR A 39 -18.54 -9.20 -20.10
C TYR A 39 -18.11 -10.66 -20.28
N SER A 40 -19.04 -11.49 -20.74
CA SER A 40 -18.77 -12.90 -21.05
C SER A 40 -19.52 -13.27 -22.32
N ASN A 41 -18.81 -13.73 -23.33
CA ASN A 41 -19.39 -14.19 -24.58
C ASN A 41 -18.47 -15.21 -25.26
N GLY A 42 -18.92 -16.48 -25.31
CA GLY A 42 -18.15 -17.57 -25.90
C GLY A 42 -16.77 -17.73 -25.26
N ASP A 43 -15.72 -17.56 -26.06
CA ASP A 43 -14.34 -17.69 -25.61
C ASP A 43 -13.80 -16.44 -24.88
N TRP A 44 -14.58 -15.36 -24.84
CA TRP A 44 -14.19 -14.09 -24.26
C TRP A 44 -14.75 -13.93 -22.85
N TYR A 45 -13.90 -13.53 -21.94
CA TYR A 45 -14.27 -13.04 -20.63
C TYR A 45 -13.50 -11.75 -20.33
N GLY A 46 -14.18 -10.75 -19.85
CA GLY A 46 -13.58 -9.48 -19.44
C GLY A 46 -14.23 -8.96 -18.17
N LYS A 47 -13.43 -8.45 -17.27
CA LYS A 47 -13.88 -7.77 -16.06
C LYS A 47 -13.00 -6.56 -15.80
N ALA A 48 -13.62 -5.43 -15.52
CA ALA A 48 -12.96 -4.22 -15.09
C ALA A 48 -13.67 -3.64 -13.88
N SER A 49 -12.91 -3.18 -12.90
CA SER A 49 -13.41 -2.44 -11.73
C SER A 49 -12.62 -1.15 -11.56
N TYR A 50 -13.33 -0.08 -11.32
CA TYR A 50 -12.72 1.21 -11.03
C TYR A 50 -13.34 1.81 -9.78
N THR A 51 -12.49 2.22 -8.86
CA THR A 51 -12.86 2.90 -7.61
C THR A 51 -12.21 4.27 -7.56
N LEU A 52 -13.02 5.29 -7.34
CA LEU A 52 -12.60 6.64 -6.99
C LEU A 52 -13.03 6.89 -5.55
N SER A 53 -12.08 7.08 -4.63
CA SER A 53 -12.40 7.26 -3.22
C SER A 53 -11.51 8.28 -2.53
N LYS A 54 -11.99 8.79 -1.40
CA LYS A 54 -11.24 9.62 -0.47
C LYS A 54 -11.54 9.15 0.95
N THR A 55 -10.50 8.96 1.74
CA THR A 55 -10.62 8.62 3.16
C THR A 55 -9.75 9.56 3.99
N THR A 56 -10.36 10.28 4.91
CA THR A 56 -9.69 11.20 5.82
C THR A 56 -9.99 10.87 7.27
N ARG A 57 -9.16 11.40 8.17
CA ARG A 57 -9.29 11.28 9.62
C ARG A 57 -9.08 12.63 10.25
N TYR A 58 -9.77 12.90 11.37
CA TYR A 58 -9.71 14.17 12.07
C TYR A 58 -10.20 14.05 13.53
N GLY A 59 -10.01 15.10 14.30
CA GLY A 59 -10.51 15.19 15.67
C GLY A 59 -9.76 14.29 16.66
N PHE A 60 -8.50 14.00 16.41
CA PHE A 60 -7.60 13.33 17.34
C PHE A 60 -6.81 14.40 18.10
N PRO A 61 -7.06 14.64 19.39
CA PRO A 61 -6.48 15.76 20.11
C PRO A 61 -4.95 15.80 20.10
N ASP A 62 -4.32 14.62 20.22
CA ASP A 62 -2.86 14.50 20.28
C ASP A 62 -2.21 14.31 18.89
N VAL A 63 -2.99 14.40 17.82
CA VAL A 63 -2.50 14.25 16.46
C VAL A 63 -2.89 15.48 15.66
N LEU A 64 -1.89 16.30 15.28
CA LEU A 64 -2.07 17.52 14.51
C LEU A 64 -3.14 18.48 15.09
N ASP A 65 -3.27 18.54 16.41
CA ASP A 65 -4.28 19.35 17.12
C ASP A 65 -5.72 19.11 16.62
N GLY A 66 -6.01 17.87 16.20
CA GLY A 66 -7.31 17.49 15.67
C GLY A 66 -7.55 17.83 14.19
N ALA A 67 -6.57 18.37 13.48
CA ALA A 67 -6.69 18.68 12.06
C ALA A 67 -6.92 17.44 11.20
N GLU A 68 -7.46 17.66 9.98
CA GLU A 68 -7.71 16.60 9.02
C GLU A 68 -6.40 16.10 8.38
N PHE A 69 -6.28 14.78 8.24
CA PHE A 69 -5.19 14.12 7.52
C PHE A 69 -5.70 12.90 6.73
N HIS A 70 -4.95 12.47 5.73
CA HIS A 70 -5.30 11.29 4.92
C HIS A 70 -5.13 10.00 5.72
N ALA A 71 -6.04 9.06 5.52
CA ALA A 71 -5.81 7.71 6.00
C ALA A 71 -4.66 7.06 5.23
N ARG A 72 -3.83 6.25 5.91
CA ARG A 72 -2.67 5.59 5.29
C ARG A 72 -3.03 4.82 4.01
N PHE A 73 -4.17 4.15 4.02
CA PHE A 73 -4.67 3.33 2.90
C PHE A 73 -5.53 4.13 1.89
N ASP A 74 -5.65 5.46 2.03
CA ASP A 74 -6.39 6.27 1.07
C ASP A 74 -5.70 6.25 -0.29
N ARG A 75 -6.32 5.53 -1.24
CA ARG A 75 -5.90 5.45 -2.63
C ARG A 75 -6.98 6.08 -3.49
N ARG A 76 -6.69 7.24 -4.04
CA ARG A 76 -7.68 8.02 -4.80
C ARG A 76 -8.26 7.25 -5.97
N HIS A 77 -7.45 6.50 -6.69
CA HIS A 77 -7.84 5.77 -7.89
C HIS A 77 -7.36 4.32 -7.77
N VAL A 78 -8.26 3.38 -7.99
CA VAL A 78 -7.93 1.96 -8.10
C VAL A 78 -8.65 1.42 -9.33
N LEU A 79 -7.88 0.92 -10.30
CA LEU A 79 -8.38 0.27 -11.50
C LEU A 79 -7.78 -1.13 -11.59
N ASN A 80 -8.63 -2.14 -11.70
CA ASN A 80 -8.26 -3.50 -12.02
C ASN A 80 -9.02 -3.95 -13.26
N ALA A 81 -8.33 -4.60 -14.19
CA ALA A 81 -8.97 -5.15 -15.39
C ALA A 81 -8.35 -6.51 -15.71
N THR A 82 -9.20 -7.44 -16.12
CA THR A 82 -8.77 -8.77 -16.58
C THR A 82 -9.50 -9.09 -17.86
N VAL A 83 -8.77 -9.59 -18.83
CA VAL A 83 -9.33 -10.10 -20.08
C VAL A 83 -8.79 -11.50 -20.32
N MET A 84 -9.66 -12.42 -20.69
CA MET A 84 -9.31 -13.80 -21.02
C MET A 84 -9.89 -14.16 -22.39
N TRP A 85 -9.11 -14.86 -23.20
CA TRP A 85 -9.53 -15.36 -24.51
C TRP A 85 -8.76 -16.63 -24.87
N LYS A 86 -9.49 -17.72 -25.09
CA LYS A 86 -8.92 -19.01 -25.57
C LYS A 86 -7.63 -19.44 -24.84
N GLY A 87 -7.61 -19.30 -23.53
CA GLY A 87 -6.44 -19.63 -22.71
C GLY A 87 -5.46 -18.46 -22.51
N ALA A 88 -5.46 -17.45 -23.35
CA ALA A 88 -4.69 -16.22 -23.09
C ALA A 88 -5.36 -15.39 -22.01
N SER A 89 -4.57 -14.75 -21.16
CA SER A 89 -5.04 -13.85 -20.11
C SER A 89 -4.16 -12.61 -19.99
N ILE A 90 -4.81 -11.48 -19.74
CA ILE A 90 -4.17 -10.20 -19.43
C ILE A 90 -4.79 -9.70 -18.15
N ALA A 91 -3.96 -9.39 -17.16
CA ALA A 91 -4.41 -8.72 -15.94
C ALA A 91 -3.67 -7.39 -15.77
N PHE A 92 -4.43 -6.34 -15.56
CA PHE A 92 -3.94 -4.98 -15.39
C PHE A 92 -4.36 -4.44 -14.03
N THR A 93 -3.42 -3.82 -13.32
CA THR A 93 -3.66 -3.13 -12.05
C THR A 93 -3.01 -1.76 -12.09
N LEU A 94 -3.80 -0.74 -11.80
CA LEU A 94 -3.33 0.62 -11.53
C LEU A 94 -3.93 1.09 -10.22
N GLN A 95 -3.07 1.52 -9.28
CA GLN A 95 -3.51 2.03 -7.99
C GLN A 95 -2.76 3.31 -7.65
N GLY A 96 -3.49 4.33 -7.23
CA GLY A 96 -2.89 5.52 -6.64
C GLY A 96 -2.05 5.16 -5.42
N GLY A 97 -1.01 5.92 -5.18
CA GLY A 97 -0.15 5.71 -4.01
C GLY A 97 -0.93 5.87 -2.70
N ASN A 98 -0.63 5.02 -1.74
CA ASN A 98 -1.03 5.18 -0.35
C ASN A 98 -0.21 6.30 0.32
N TRP A 99 -0.59 6.64 1.55
CA TRP A 99 0.10 7.65 2.33
C TRP A 99 1.01 7.00 3.37
N GLU A 100 2.19 7.59 3.57
CA GLU A 100 3.16 7.14 4.56
C GLU A 100 3.66 8.32 5.40
N ASN A 101 4.18 8.01 6.59
CA ASN A 101 4.86 8.99 7.41
C ASN A 101 6.31 9.13 6.92
N ALA A 102 6.65 10.29 6.41
CA ALA A 102 8.03 10.64 6.09
C ALA A 102 8.47 11.80 6.98
N ALA A 103 9.58 11.63 7.69
CA ALA A 103 10.20 12.71 8.43
C ALA A 103 11.04 13.56 7.46
N PRO A 104 10.66 14.80 7.17
CA PRO A 104 11.42 15.66 6.26
C PRO A 104 12.81 16.02 6.81
N GLU A 105 12.95 16.00 8.12
CA GLU A 105 14.18 16.40 8.79
C GLU A 105 14.58 15.41 9.88
N LYS A 106 15.89 15.23 10.02
CA LYS A 106 16.52 14.45 11.07
C LYS A 106 17.59 15.28 11.74
N TYR A 107 17.59 15.26 13.05
CA TYR A 107 18.56 15.99 13.86
C TYR A 107 19.42 15.01 14.63
N PRO A 108 20.76 15.12 14.55
CA PRO A 108 21.64 14.37 15.45
C PRO A 108 21.42 14.91 16.89
N MET A 109 21.17 14.01 17.79
CA MET A 109 21.02 14.31 19.21
C MET A 109 22.22 13.75 19.95
N HIS A 110 22.91 14.63 20.69
CA HIS A 110 24.01 14.24 21.58
C HIS A 110 23.45 14.10 23.00
N THR A 111 23.52 12.92 23.56
CA THR A 111 23.30 12.72 25.01
C THR A 111 24.64 12.80 25.75
N PHE A 112 24.62 13.16 27.00
CA PHE A 112 25.78 13.10 27.88
C PHE A 112 26.23 11.61 27.98
N GLY A 113 27.19 11.23 27.13
CA GLY A 113 27.69 9.86 26.96
C GLY A 113 27.84 9.51 25.47
N GLU A 114 28.61 8.48 25.16
CA GLU A 114 29.07 8.12 23.80
C GLU A 114 27.98 7.64 22.82
N TYR A 115 26.69 7.88 23.09
CA TYR A 115 25.62 7.45 22.21
C TYR A 115 25.05 8.62 21.41
N GLU A 116 25.37 8.62 20.12
CA GLU A 116 24.69 9.48 19.14
C GLU A 116 23.40 8.79 18.66
N TRP A 117 22.28 9.46 18.76
CA TRP A 117 21.02 9.00 18.17
C TRP A 117 20.39 10.11 17.32
N THR A 118 19.60 9.71 16.34
CA THR A 118 18.99 10.66 15.42
C THR A 118 17.51 10.82 15.75
N ALA A 119 17.10 12.03 16.11
CA ALA A 119 15.70 12.37 16.24
C ALA A 119 15.08 12.67 14.87
N SER A 120 13.92 12.09 14.60
CA SER A 120 13.15 12.36 13.38
C SER A 120 12.06 13.37 13.69
N TYR A 121 12.02 14.46 12.92
CA TYR A 121 10.93 15.44 13.00
C TYR A 121 9.88 15.11 11.96
N PHE A 122 8.64 14.95 12.39
CA PHE A 122 7.50 14.71 11.52
C PHE A 122 6.65 15.98 11.47
N SER A 123 6.60 16.62 10.31
CA SER A 123 5.75 17.80 10.08
C SER A 123 4.26 17.46 9.93
N GLY A 124 3.90 16.18 9.96
CA GLY A 124 2.53 15.73 9.81
C GLY A 124 2.39 14.21 9.90
N VAL A 125 1.18 13.75 9.87
CA VAL A 125 0.81 12.33 9.81
C VAL A 125 0.37 11.99 8.40
N ASN A 126 0.87 10.88 7.85
CA ASN A 126 0.59 10.46 6.47
C ASN A 126 0.84 11.62 5.49
N ASN A 127 2.02 12.24 5.61
CA ASN A 127 2.40 13.46 4.91
C ASN A 127 3.07 13.22 3.55
N TYR A 128 3.42 11.97 3.24
CA TYR A 128 4.04 11.59 1.98
C TYR A 128 3.15 10.62 1.20
N ARG A 129 2.82 11.00 -0.04
CA ARG A 129 2.07 10.13 -0.95
C ARG A 129 3.03 9.28 -1.76
N MET A 130 2.93 7.96 -1.61
CA MET A 130 3.71 7.00 -2.38
C MET A 130 3.42 7.12 -3.88
N PRO A 131 4.36 6.77 -4.77
CA PRO A 131 4.09 6.64 -6.19
C PRO A 131 3.00 5.61 -6.48
N MET A 132 2.43 5.71 -7.67
CA MET A 132 1.41 4.77 -8.12
C MET A 132 1.97 3.36 -8.32
N VAL A 133 1.10 2.37 -8.14
CA VAL A 133 1.34 0.98 -8.53
C VAL A 133 0.79 0.78 -9.93
N LEU A 134 1.62 0.25 -10.83
CA LEU A 134 1.25 -0.11 -12.20
C LEU A 134 1.76 -1.52 -12.50
N ARG A 135 0.87 -2.44 -12.81
CA ARG A 135 1.25 -3.82 -13.13
C ARG A 135 0.42 -4.37 -14.29
N LEU A 136 1.11 -5.00 -15.22
CA LEU A 136 0.52 -5.74 -16.31
C LEU A 136 1.08 -7.15 -16.28
N ASP A 137 0.21 -8.15 -16.16
CA ASP A 137 0.55 -9.56 -16.18
C ASP A 137 -0.02 -10.19 -17.45
N LEU A 138 0.73 -11.08 -18.06
CA LEU A 138 0.30 -11.88 -19.18
C LEU A 138 0.34 -13.34 -18.81
N GLY A 139 -0.62 -14.11 -19.28
CA GLY A 139 -0.68 -15.54 -19.06
C GLY A 139 -1.25 -16.30 -20.24
N TYR A 140 -0.84 -17.55 -20.35
CA TYR A 140 -1.41 -18.49 -21.31
C TYR A 140 -1.55 -19.87 -20.69
N GLN A 141 -2.74 -20.41 -20.78
CA GLN A 141 -3.07 -21.76 -20.34
C GLN A 141 -3.28 -22.66 -21.55
N TYR A 142 -2.49 -23.71 -21.63
CA TYR A 142 -2.61 -24.74 -22.65
C TYR A 142 -3.09 -26.05 -22.04
N ARG A 143 -4.21 -26.55 -22.53
CA ARG A 143 -4.81 -27.81 -22.06
C ARG A 143 -4.76 -28.85 -23.20
N PHE A 144 -4.25 -30.02 -22.88
CA PHE A 144 -4.27 -31.15 -23.79
C PHE A 144 -4.52 -32.45 -23.04
N ALA A 145 -5.05 -33.44 -23.70
CA ALA A 145 -5.35 -34.72 -23.12
C ALA A 145 -4.57 -35.83 -23.81
N THR A 146 -4.03 -36.75 -23.05
CA THR A 146 -3.53 -38.03 -23.50
C THR A 146 -4.58 -39.13 -23.17
N LYS A 147 -4.36 -40.36 -23.58
CA LYS A 147 -5.34 -41.45 -23.45
C LYS A 147 -5.83 -41.65 -21.99
N HIS A 148 -4.99 -41.32 -21.00
CA HIS A 148 -5.26 -41.58 -19.57
C HIS A 148 -5.12 -40.36 -18.66
N VAL A 149 -4.63 -39.21 -19.18
CA VAL A 149 -4.29 -38.04 -18.35
C VAL A 149 -4.67 -36.76 -19.09
N HIS A 150 -5.29 -35.85 -18.37
CA HIS A 150 -5.47 -34.45 -18.77
C HIS A 150 -4.29 -33.62 -18.27
N HIS A 151 -3.70 -32.89 -19.19
CA HIS A 151 -2.56 -32.02 -18.88
C HIS A 151 -2.96 -30.56 -18.99
N GLU A 152 -2.44 -29.75 -18.08
CA GLU A 152 -2.60 -28.32 -18.09
C GLU A 152 -1.22 -27.68 -17.90
N LEU A 153 -0.82 -26.86 -18.87
CA LEU A 153 0.40 -26.08 -18.80
C LEU A 153 0.03 -24.61 -18.70
N ASN A 154 0.50 -23.96 -17.64
CA ASN A 154 0.32 -22.54 -17.40
C ASN A 154 1.67 -21.85 -17.57
N ILE A 155 1.72 -20.83 -18.42
CA ILE A 155 2.90 -20.01 -18.68
C ILE A 155 2.47 -18.56 -18.47
N GLY A 156 3.29 -17.77 -17.77
CA GLY A 156 2.95 -16.38 -17.53
C GLY A 156 4.18 -15.48 -17.43
N ILE A 157 3.93 -14.20 -17.46
CA ILE A 157 4.91 -13.16 -17.18
C ILE A 157 4.25 -12.18 -16.23
N TYR A 158 4.81 -12.07 -15.04
CA TYR A 158 4.44 -11.09 -14.04
C TYR A 158 5.11 -9.76 -14.32
N ASN A 159 4.35 -8.66 -14.20
CA ASN A 159 4.85 -7.29 -14.32
C ASN A 159 5.63 -7.03 -15.64
N VAL A 160 5.00 -7.30 -16.77
CA VAL A 160 5.58 -7.12 -18.12
C VAL A 160 6.08 -5.69 -18.35
N THR A 161 5.45 -4.71 -17.72
CA THR A 161 5.88 -3.30 -17.78
C THR A 161 7.21 -3.06 -17.08
N ASN A 162 7.68 -4.01 -16.27
CA ASN A 162 8.85 -3.89 -15.42
C ASN A 162 8.83 -2.63 -14.54
N HIS A 163 7.65 -2.18 -14.15
CA HIS A 163 7.51 -1.01 -13.29
C HIS A 163 7.95 -1.35 -11.87
N PHE A 164 8.79 -0.52 -11.27
CA PHE A 164 9.24 -0.66 -9.88
C PHE A 164 8.11 -0.23 -8.94
N ASN A 165 7.20 -1.14 -8.67
CA ASN A 165 6.04 -0.87 -7.82
C ASN A 165 6.46 -0.64 -6.38
N PRO A 166 6.09 0.50 -5.78
CA PRO A 166 6.50 0.86 -4.44
C PRO A 166 5.86 -0.08 -3.41
N PHE A 167 6.67 -0.57 -2.47
CA PHE A 167 6.23 -1.43 -1.38
C PHE A 167 6.37 -0.73 -0.03
N MET A 168 7.54 -0.18 0.25
CA MET A 168 7.87 0.39 1.54
C MET A 168 8.85 1.56 1.39
N LEU A 169 8.62 2.61 2.17
CA LEU A 169 9.54 3.71 2.35
C LEU A 169 10.38 3.45 3.60
N TYR A 170 11.70 3.58 3.51
CA TYR A 170 12.60 3.46 4.65
C TYR A 170 13.71 4.50 4.60
N PHE A 171 14.26 4.81 5.74
CA PHE A 171 15.40 5.71 5.82
C PHE A 171 16.70 4.90 5.87
N ASP A 172 17.56 5.15 4.91
CA ASP A 172 18.90 4.56 4.87
C ASP A 172 19.87 5.45 5.67
N THR A 173 20.27 4.96 6.83
CA THR A 173 21.18 5.68 7.73
C THR A 173 22.60 5.81 7.19
N SER A 174 23.02 4.95 6.27
CA SER A 174 24.35 4.99 5.68
C SER A 174 24.51 6.10 4.64
N THR A 175 23.42 6.43 3.96
CA THR A 175 23.38 7.48 2.94
C THR A 175 22.58 8.70 3.37
N GLU A 176 22.05 8.69 4.59
CA GLU A 176 21.20 9.73 5.19
C GLU A 176 20.06 10.16 4.27
N SER A 177 19.45 9.19 3.58
CA SER A 177 18.42 9.46 2.59
C SER A 177 17.22 8.51 2.71
N TRP A 178 16.05 9.02 2.32
CA TRP A 178 14.87 8.19 2.16
C TRP A 178 14.99 7.34 0.90
N ARG A 179 14.77 6.05 1.06
CA ARG A 179 14.77 5.08 -0.03
C ARG A 179 13.45 4.33 -0.09
N MET A 180 13.15 3.87 -1.29
CA MET A 180 11.96 3.09 -1.56
C MET A 180 12.33 1.67 -1.95
N LEU A 181 11.79 0.71 -1.22
CA LEU A 181 11.82 -0.68 -1.63
C LEU A 181 10.70 -0.92 -2.63
N ALA A 182 11.03 -1.50 -3.76
CA ALA A 182 10.05 -1.90 -4.78
C ALA A 182 9.72 -3.39 -4.69
N LEU A 183 8.52 -3.74 -5.14
CA LEU A 183 8.13 -5.12 -5.40
C LEU A 183 8.91 -5.70 -6.59
N LEU A 184 8.74 -7.00 -6.78
CA LEU A 184 9.43 -7.78 -7.81
C LEU A 184 9.33 -7.13 -9.20
N PRO A 185 10.46 -7.08 -9.94
CA PRO A 185 10.48 -6.67 -11.35
C PRO A 185 9.74 -7.68 -12.24
N ILE A 186 9.96 -7.63 -13.52
CA ILE A 186 9.46 -8.65 -14.46
C ILE A 186 9.94 -10.05 -14.06
N LEU A 187 9.01 -11.01 -13.97
CA LEU A 187 9.29 -12.40 -13.64
C LEU A 187 8.53 -13.34 -14.59
N PRO A 188 9.20 -14.30 -15.23
CA PRO A 188 8.53 -15.42 -15.87
C PRO A 188 7.93 -16.35 -14.78
N ASN A 189 6.76 -16.91 -15.07
CA ASN A 189 6.03 -17.83 -14.20
C ASN A 189 5.61 -19.07 -14.98
#